data_7381e740a93968c4b4b506a56fda9b6e
#
_entry.id   7381e740a93968c4b4b506a56fda9b6e
#
_cell.length_a   1.000
_cell.length_b   1.000
_cell.length_c   1.000
_cell.angle_alpha   90.00
_cell.angle_beta   90.00
_cell.angle_gamma   90.00
#
_symmetry.space_group_name_H-M   'P 1'
#
loop_
_entity.id
_entity.type
_entity.pdbx_description
1 polymer ?
#
loop_
_entity_poly.entity_id
_entity_poly.type
_entity_poly.pdbx_seq_one_letter_code
_entity_poly.pdbx_strand_id
1 'polypeptide(L)' 'MTVRDVLKILRKDGWFVERQTGSHRQLHHPTKPGTVTVAGKPSKTMHPKVVASIFRQARLENL' A
#
# COMPACT_ATOMS: atom_id res chain seq x y z
N MET A 1 7.12 -10.31 2.36
CA MET A 1 7.15 -9.04 1.59
C MET A 1 7.34 -7.90 2.57
N THR A 2 8.25 -6.97 2.27
CA THR A 2 8.47 -5.80 3.12
C THR A 2 7.50 -4.68 2.80
N VAL A 3 7.41 -3.68 3.71
CA VAL A 3 6.64 -2.46 3.44
C VAL A 3 7.10 -1.82 2.15
N ARG A 4 8.43 -1.78 1.90
CA ARG A 4 8.99 -1.23 0.66
C ARG A 4 8.47 -1.95 -0.58
N ASP A 5 8.40 -3.29 -0.53
CA ASP A 5 7.89 -4.10 -1.63
C ASP A 5 6.42 -3.78 -1.93
N VAL A 6 5.61 -3.69 -0.88
CA VAL A 6 4.19 -3.35 -1.00
C VAL A 6 4.01 -1.97 -1.61
N LEU A 7 4.76 -0.98 -1.12
CA LEU A 7 4.68 0.39 -1.65
C LEU A 7 5.11 0.44 -3.12
N LYS A 8 6.13 -0.32 -3.50
CA LYS A 8 6.60 -0.38 -4.88
C LYS A 8 5.50 -0.90 -5.81
N ILE A 9 4.82 -1.97 -5.40
CA ILE A 9 3.73 -2.57 -6.16
C ILE A 9 2.57 -1.58 -6.29
N LEU A 10 2.18 -0.94 -5.18
CA LEU A 10 1.09 0.05 -5.18
C LEU A 10 1.41 1.23 -6.10
N ARG A 11 2.62 1.76 -6.03
CA ARG A 11 3.04 2.88 -6.87
C ARG A 11 3.03 2.53 -8.36
N LYS A 12 3.43 1.32 -8.69
CA LYS A 12 3.41 0.84 -10.06
C LYS A 12 1.98 0.81 -10.63
N ASP A 13 0.99 0.56 -9.77
CA ASP A 13 -0.43 0.57 -10.16
C ASP A 13 -1.02 2.00 -10.19
N GLY A 14 -0.30 2.99 -9.72
CA GLY A 14 -0.75 4.39 -9.73
C GLY A 14 -1.09 4.96 -8.35
N TRP A 15 -1.01 4.15 -7.29
CA TRP A 15 -1.21 4.65 -5.94
C TRP A 15 -0.05 5.56 -5.52
N PHE A 16 -0.37 6.66 -4.83
CA PHE A 16 0.64 7.60 -4.35
C PHE A 16 0.35 8.00 -2.90
N VAL A 17 1.39 8.37 -2.18
CA VAL A 17 1.25 8.83 -0.80
C VAL A 17 0.68 10.24 -0.80
N GLU A 18 -0.56 10.36 -0.33
CA GLU A 18 -1.24 11.66 -0.18
C GLU A 18 -0.86 12.32 1.14
N ARG A 19 -0.75 11.52 2.19
CA ARG A 19 -0.44 12.01 3.53
C ARG A 19 0.38 10.97 4.27
N GLN A 20 1.33 11.44 5.06
CA GLN A 20 2.12 10.57 5.92
C GLN A 20 2.28 11.21 7.30
N THR A 21 2.00 10.41 8.34
CA THR A 21 2.22 10.79 9.74
C THR A 21 3.06 9.69 10.36
N GLY A 22 4.32 10.00 10.70
CA GLY A 22 5.27 8.98 11.14
C GLY A 22 5.45 7.91 10.08
N SER A 23 5.19 6.65 10.43
CA SER A 23 5.27 5.53 9.50
C SER A 23 3.92 5.17 8.86
N HIS A 24 2.86 5.91 9.18
CA HIS A 24 1.53 5.69 8.61
C HIS A 24 1.37 6.50 7.34
N ARG A 25 1.17 5.82 6.21
CA ARG A 25 0.99 6.44 4.90
C ARG A 25 -0.41 6.19 4.41
N GLN A 26 -1.07 7.26 3.97
CA GLN A 26 -2.38 7.18 3.32
C GLN A 26 -2.17 7.39 1.83
N LEU A 27 -2.53 6.38 1.04
CA LEU A 27 -2.35 6.40 -0.40
C LEU A 27 -3.68 6.59 -1.11
N HIS A 28 -3.64 7.37 -2.18
CA HIS A 28 -4.76 7.61 -3.06
C HIS A 28 -4.39 7.20 -4.49
N HIS A 29 -5.40 7.07 -5.33
CA HIS A 29 -5.23 6.69 -6.73
C HIS A 29 -6.02 7.65 -7.61
N PRO A 30 -5.50 8.03 -8.79
CA PRO A 30 -6.18 9.00 -9.67
C PRO A 30 -7.56 8.54 -10.15
N THR A 31 -7.75 7.23 -10.30
CA THR A 31 -9.00 6.67 -10.85
C THR A 31 -9.69 5.65 -9.95
N LYS A 32 -8.96 5.01 -9.05
CA LYS A 32 -9.56 4.05 -8.11
C LYS A 32 -10.00 4.76 -6.84
N PRO A 33 -11.21 4.47 -6.33
CA PRO A 33 -11.71 5.14 -5.12
C PRO A 33 -11.08 4.60 -3.85
N GLY A 34 -11.27 5.35 -2.76
CA GLY A 34 -10.88 4.94 -1.43
C GLY A 34 -9.44 5.31 -1.07
N THR A 35 -9.09 4.96 0.15
CA THR A 35 -7.78 5.22 0.73
C THR A 35 -7.17 3.89 1.16
N VAL A 36 -5.91 3.69 0.82
CA VAL A 36 -5.13 2.52 1.27
C VAL A 36 -4.12 3.01 2.29
N THR A 37 -4.11 2.39 3.47
CA THR A 37 -3.16 2.74 4.53
C THR A 37 -2.08 1.69 4.64
N VAL A 38 -0.82 2.11 4.57
CA VAL A 38 0.34 1.26 4.76
C VAL A 38 1.18 1.83 5.89
N ALA A 39 1.38 1.03 6.93
CA ALA A 39 2.13 1.44 8.11
C ALA A 39 3.40 0.60 8.27
N GLY A 40 4.41 1.21 8.87
CA GLY A 40 5.64 0.53 9.22
C GLY A 40 6.86 1.06 8.47
N LYS A 41 8.04 0.76 9.02
CA LYS A 41 9.30 1.13 8.38
C LYS A 41 9.46 0.37 7.06
N PRO A 42 10.14 0.96 6.06
CA PRO A 42 10.29 0.31 4.74
C PRO A 42 10.89 -1.10 4.79
N SER A 43 11.78 -1.36 5.74
CA SER A 43 12.44 -2.67 5.90
C SER A 43 11.62 -3.69 6.66
N LYS A 44 10.50 -3.28 7.25
CA LYS A 44 9.67 -4.17 8.06
C LYS A 44 8.99 -5.22 7.18
N THR A 45 9.06 -6.48 7.59
CA THR A 45 8.32 -7.56 6.93
C THR A 45 6.86 -7.50 7.34
N MET A 46 5.97 -7.58 6.36
CA MET A 46 4.53 -7.56 6.58
C MET A 46 3.96 -8.97 6.56
N HIS A 47 3.00 -9.23 7.45
CA HIS A 47 2.30 -10.50 7.47
C HIS A 47 1.53 -10.70 6.15
N PRO A 48 1.54 -11.92 5.58
CA PRO A 48 0.86 -12.19 4.30
C PRO A 48 -0.62 -11.81 4.28
N LYS A 49 -1.33 -11.98 5.40
CA LYS A 49 -2.74 -11.61 5.49
C LYS A 49 -2.94 -10.09 5.39
N VAL A 50 -2.03 -9.32 5.96
CA VAL A 50 -2.06 -7.86 5.89
C VAL A 50 -1.79 -7.41 4.46
N VAL A 51 -0.78 -8.01 3.81
CA VAL A 51 -0.47 -7.72 2.40
C VAL A 51 -1.68 -8.01 1.52
N ALA A 52 -2.30 -9.17 1.69
CA ALA A 52 -3.48 -9.55 0.90
C ALA A 52 -4.63 -8.55 1.11
N SER A 53 -4.84 -8.11 2.35
CA SER A 53 -5.87 -7.11 2.67
C SER A 53 -5.61 -5.77 1.96
N ILE A 54 -4.36 -5.31 1.99
CA ILE A 54 -3.96 -4.07 1.33
C ILE A 54 -4.20 -4.17 -0.18
N PHE A 55 -3.80 -5.28 -0.79
CA PHE A 55 -3.97 -5.47 -2.22
C PHE A 55 -5.44 -5.56 -2.64
N ARG A 56 -6.30 -6.15 -1.80
CA ARG A 56 -7.75 -6.14 -2.04
C ARG A 56 -8.31 -4.72 -1.97
N GLN A 57 -7.93 -3.95 -0.96
CA GLN A 57 -8.35 -2.55 -0.84
C GLN A 57 -7.91 -1.73 -2.04
N ALA A 58 -6.70 -1.98 -2.52
CA ALA A 58 -6.11 -1.28 -3.67
C ALA A 58 -6.66 -1.78 -5.01
N ARG A 59 -7.53 -2.79 -5.00
CA ARG A 59 -8.10 -3.39 -6.22
C ARG A 59 -7.02 -3.81 -7.20
N LEU A 60 -5.96 -4.44 -6.69
CA LEU A 60 -4.94 -5.02 -7.53
C LEU A 60 -5.42 -6.37 -8.04
N GLU A 61 -5.51 -6.49 -9.35
CA GLU A 61 -5.85 -7.73 -10.02
C GLU A 61 -4.57 -8.49 -10.39
N ASN A 62 -4.65 -9.80 -10.51
CA ASN A 62 -3.54 -10.65 -10.95
C ASN A 62 -2.36 -10.74 -9.96
N LEU A 63 -2.65 -10.74 -8.67
CA LEU A 63 -1.64 -10.97 -7.66
C LEU A 63 -1.84 -12.30 -6.94
#